data_3eb0bea9e5b58a7487f47eaf607cf5ec
#
_entry.id   3eb0bea9e5b58a7487f47eaf607cf5ec
#
_cell.length_a   1.000
_cell.length_b   1.000
_cell.length_c   1.000
_cell.angle_alpha   90.00
_cell.angle_beta   90.00
_cell.angle_gamma   90.00
#
_symmetry.space_group_name_H-M   'P 1'
#
loop_
_entity.id
_entity.type
_entity.pdbx_description
1 polymer ?
#
loop_
_entity_poly.entity_id
_entity_poly.type
_entity_poly.pdbx_seq_one_letter_code
_entity_poly.pdbx_strand_id
1 'polypeptide(L)'
;MAAQIHPTAIVEPGVQLGADVVVGAYAYLGGTAVIGDGTVVHHHATVEGNTVLGRQCEVFPYAAVGTKTHDLKFRGGSPGLRVGDRNVFREYVTVHAATKDG
;
A
#
# COMPACT_ATOMS: atom_id res chain seq x y z
N MET A 1 13.45 5.25 -13.64
CA MET A 1 14.15 5.98 -12.56
C MET A 1 13.89 5.27 -11.24
N ALA A 2 14.76 5.45 -10.28
CA ALA A 2 14.60 4.84 -8.98
C ALA A 2 13.46 5.49 -8.20
N ALA A 3 12.95 4.76 -7.23
CA ALA A 3 11.96 5.30 -6.32
C ALA A 3 12.58 6.39 -5.44
N GLN A 4 11.77 7.38 -5.07
CA GLN A 4 12.17 8.44 -4.15
C GLN A 4 11.50 8.20 -2.82
N ILE A 5 12.28 7.86 -1.80
CA ILE A 5 11.76 7.49 -0.48
C ILE A 5 12.24 8.53 0.51
N HIS A 6 11.30 9.20 1.18
CA HIS A 6 11.67 10.15 2.22
C HIS A 6 12.40 9.43 3.35
N PRO A 7 13.44 10.03 3.93
CA PRO A 7 14.23 9.36 4.98
C PRO A 7 13.44 8.90 6.20
N THR A 8 12.30 9.53 6.49
CA THR A 8 11.47 9.15 7.63
C THR A 8 10.44 8.08 7.30
N ALA A 9 10.29 7.70 6.04
CA ALA A 9 9.35 6.66 5.67
C ALA A 9 9.90 5.30 6.09
N ILE A 10 8.99 4.39 6.41
CA ILE A 10 9.35 3.02 6.72
C ILE A 10 8.91 2.13 5.57
N VAL A 11 9.87 1.47 4.94
CA VAL A 11 9.60 0.52 3.86
C VAL A 11 10.19 -0.82 4.29
N GLU A 12 9.32 -1.77 4.58
CA GLU A 12 9.76 -3.08 5.07
C GLU A 12 10.46 -3.88 3.96
N PRO A 13 11.33 -4.84 4.33
CA PRO A 13 12.16 -5.53 3.33
C PRO A 13 11.37 -6.30 2.26
N GLY A 14 10.15 -6.73 2.56
CA GLY A 14 9.35 -7.49 1.59
C GLY A 14 8.65 -6.65 0.54
N VAL A 15 8.72 -5.32 0.66
CA VAL A 15 8.00 -4.42 -0.25
C VAL A 15 8.77 -4.25 -1.55
N GLN A 16 8.05 -4.26 -2.67
CA GLN A 16 8.64 -4.03 -3.99
C GLN A 16 8.12 -2.72 -4.55
N LEU A 17 9.03 -1.85 -4.95
CA LEU A 17 8.69 -0.55 -5.51
C LEU A 17 9.06 -0.51 -6.99
N GLY A 18 8.11 -0.07 -7.80
CA GLY A 18 8.35 0.14 -9.22
C GLY A 18 9.15 1.41 -9.47
N ALA A 19 9.34 1.71 -10.75
CA ALA A 19 10.08 2.89 -11.17
C ALA A 19 9.29 4.17 -10.83
N ASP A 20 9.99 5.21 -10.44
CA ASP A 20 9.43 6.55 -10.20
C ASP A 20 8.35 6.58 -9.12
N VAL A 21 8.34 5.60 -8.22
CA VAL A 21 7.46 5.63 -7.06
C VAL A 21 7.96 6.69 -6.09
N VAL A 22 7.03 7.45 -5.53
CA VAL A 22 7.35 8.47 -4.52
C VAL A 22 6.72 8.07 -3.20
N VAL A 23 7.53 8.01 -2.14
CA VAL A 23 7.07 7.67 -0.80
C VAL A 23 7.35 8.85 0.12
N GLY A 24 6.31 9.44 0.67
CA GLY A 24 6.41 10.66 1.47
C GLY A 24 6.82 10.41 2.91
N ALA A 25 6.99 11.50 3.65
CA ALA A 25 7.44 11.48 5.03
C ALA A 25 6.49 10.65 5.90
N TYR A 26 7.05 9.85 6.79
CA TYR A 26 6.29 9.07 7.77
C TYR A 26 5.29 8.10 7.15
N ALA A 27 5.38 7.83 5.86
CA ALA A 27 4.58 6.77 5.24
C ALA A 27 5.08 5.41 5.70
N TYR A 28 4.18 4.44 5.74
CA TYR A 28 4.53 3.08 6.10
C TYR A 28 4.13 2.14 4.97
N LEU A 29 5.10 1.42 4.44
CA LEU A 29 4.86 0.36 3.45
C LEU A 29 5.32 -0.94 4.06
N GLY A 30 4.41 -1.87 4.24
CA GLY A 30 4.72 -3.11 4.94
C GLY A 30 4.25 -4.35 4.23
N GLY A 31 4.47 -5.48 4.90
CA GLY A 31 4.09 -6.78 4.38
C GLY A 31 4.84 -7.11 3.09
N THR A 32 4.11 -7.62 2.13
CA THR A 32 4.64 -7.93 0.81
C THR A 32 4.03 -7.03 -0.27
N ALA A 33 3.74 -5.79 0.09
CA ALA A 33 3.12 -4.85 -0.83
C ALA A 33 3.97 -4.66 -2.09
N VAL A 34 3.30 -4.57 -3.22
CA VAL A 34 3.93 -4.27 -4.51
C VAL A 34 3.31 -2.98 -5.01
N ILE A 35 4.15 -1.99 -5.26
CA ILE A 35 3.72 -0.65 -5.64
C ILE A 35 4.11 -0.43 -7.10
N GLY A 36 3.12 -0.25 -7.96
CA GLY A 36 3.37 -0.09 -9.39
C GLY A 36 4.05 1.23 -9.75
N ASP A 37 4.57 1.28 -10.98
CA ASP A 37 5.34 2.42 -11.44
C ASP A 37 4.58 3.73 -11.33
N GLY A 38 5.25 4.79 -10.94
CA GLY A 38 4.69 6.12 -10.88
C GLY A 38 3.68 6.38 -9.79
N THR A 39 3.45 5.42 -8.90
CA THR A 39 2.52 5.59 -7.80
C THR A 39 3.11 6.53 -6.75
N VAL A 40 2.26 7.38 -6.19
CA VAL A 40 2.65 8.32 -5.14
C VAL A 40 1.96 7.93 -3.85
N VAL A 41 2.77 7.67 -2.82
CA VAL A 41 2.27 7.42 -1.47
C VAL A 41 2.63 8.65 -0.65
N HIS A 42 1.63 9.44 -0.27
CA HIS A 42 1.85 10.70 0.45
C HIS A 42 2.26 10.45 1.90
N HIS A 43 2.63 11.53 2.57
CA HIS A 43 3.06 11.45 3.96
C HIS A 43 1.96 10.82 4.84
N HIS A 44 2.39 10.08 5.84
CA HIS A 44 1.51 9.43 6.84
C HIS A 44 0.50 8.44 6.26
N ALA A 45 0.66 8.03 5.01
CA ALA A 45 -0.19 6.99 4.44
C ALA A 45 0.38 5.61 4.75
N THR A 46 -0.48 4.60 4.75
CA THR A 46 -0.09 3.23 5.02
C THR A 46 -0.54 2.33 3.87
N VAL A 47 0.37 1.51 3.38
CA VAL A 47 0.07 0.43 2.44
C VAL A 47 0.73 -0.82 2.99
N GLU A 48 -0.04 -1.86 3.26
CA GLU A 48 0.54 -3.04 3.89
C GLU A 48 -0.18 -4.30 3.44
N GLY A 49 0.28 -5.42 3.98
CA GLY A 49 -0.30 -6.71 3.67
C GLY A 49 0.09 -7.20 2.28
N ASN A 50 -0.65 -8.18 1.79
CA ASN A 50 -0.43 -8.75 0.46
C ASN A 50 -1.19 -7.90 -0.57
N THR A 51 -0.73 -6.67 -0.75
CA THR A 51 -1.41 -5.67 -1.57
C THR A 51 -0.60 -5.37 -2.83
N VAL A 52 -1.27 -5.34 -3.96
CA VAL A 52 -0.66 -4.93 -5.22
C VAL A 52 -1.38 -3.69 -5.72
N LEU A 53 -0.67 -2.57 -5.79
CA LEU A 53 -1.17 -1.36 -6.42
C LEU A 53 -0.63 -1.30 -7.85
N GLY A 54 -1.49 -0.98 -8.78
CA GLY A 54 -1.10 -0.79 -10.17
C GLY A 54 -0.27 0.46 -10.36
N ARG A 55 -0.15 0.89 -11.60
CA ARG A 55 0.66 2.05 -11.95
C ARG A 55 -0.10 3.34 -11.70
N GLN A 56 0.63 4.39 -11.37
CA GLN A 56 0.11 5.76 -11.29
C GLN A 56 -1.08 5.90 -10.35
N CYS A 57 -1.07 5.12 -9.28
CA CYS A 57 -2.04 5.29 -8.20
C CYS A 57 -1.58 6.43 -7.30
N GLU A 58 -2.49 6.93 -6.49
CA GLU A 58 -2.15 7.97 -5.53
C GLU A 58 -2.83 7.66 -4.20
N VAL A 59 -2.03 7.58 -3.15
CA VAL A 59 -2.53 7.30 -1.79
C VAL A 59 -2.31 8.57 -0.99
N PHE A 60 -3.38 9.23 -0.62
CA PHE A 60 -3.34 10.52 0.07
C PHE A 60 -2.98 10.36 1.53
N PRO A 61 -2.62 11.47 2.20
CA PRO A 61 -2.22 11.40 3.61
C PRO A 61 -3.29 10.75 4.49
N TYR A 62 -2.83 9.93 5.42
CA TYR A 62 -3.69 9.24 6.40
C TYR A 62 -4.65 8.21 5.79
N ALA A 63 -4.51 7.85 4.53
CA ALA A 63 -5.22 6.71 3.98
C ALA A 63 -4.51 5.42 4.40
N ALA A 64 -5.26 4.35 4.56
CA ALA A 64 -4.71 3.04 4.89
C ALA A 64 -5.24 2.01 3.91
N VAL A 65 -4.34 1.39 3.17
CA VAL A 65 -4.70 0.45 2.09
C VAL A 65 -4.11 -0.91 2.40
N GLY A 66 -4.94 -1.94 2.33
CA GLY A 66 -4.49 -3.31 2.54
C GLY A 66 -4.36 -3.70 4.00
N THR A 67 -4.95 -2.92 4.91
CA THR A 67 -4.87 -3.24 6.33
C THR A 67 -5.58 -4.55 6.62
N LYS A 68 -5.15 -5.20 7.71
CA LYS A 68 -5.68 -6.50 8.08
C LYS A 68 -7.16 -6.39 8.42
N THR A 69 -7.95 -7.35 7.94
CA THR A 69 -9.37 -7.38 8.26
C THR A 69 -9.59 -7.62 9.75
N HIS A 70 -10.66 -7.03 10.26
CA HIS A 70 -11.10 -7.26 11.64
C HIS A 70 -12.16 -8.35 11.76
N ASP A 71 -12.40 -9.10 10.71
CA ASP A 71 -13.38 -10.16 10.71
C ASP A 71 -12.94 -11.28 11.65
N LEU A 72 -13.73 -11.53 12.68
CA LEU A 72 -13.42 -12.56 13.68
C LEU A 72 -13.46 -13.97 13.10
N LYS A 73 -14.04 -14.15 11.94
CA LYS A 73 -14.10 -15.46 11.28
C LYS A 73 -12.85 -15.73 10.43
N PHE A 74 -11.98 -14.77 10.30
CA PHE A 74 -10.77 -14.94 9.51
C PHE A 74 -9.86 -15.97 10.20
N ARG A 75 -9.43 -16.97 9.46
CA ARG A 75 -8.66 -18.09 10.00
C ARG A 75 -7.21 -18.13 9.51
N GLY A 76 -6.69 -17.03 9.09
CA GLY A 76 -5.34 -16.98 8.59
C GLY A 76 -5.33 -16.97 7.07
N GLY A 77 -4.28 -17.50 6.49
CA GLY A 77 -4.05 -17.38 5.06
C GLY A 77 -3.37 -16.05 4.74
N SER A 78 -3.34 -15.72 3.48
CA SER A 78 -2.73 -14.48 3.00
C SER A 78 -3.71 -13.75 2.11
N PRO A 79 -4.78 -13.17 2.69
CA PRO A 79 -5.73 -12.44 1.87
C PRO A 79 -5.02 -11.30 1.16
N GLY A 80 -5.39 -11.10 -0.09
CA GLY A 80 -4.76 -10.10 -0.91
C GLY A 80 -5.71 -9.01 -1.31
N LEU A 81 -5.12 -7.91 -1.74
CA LEU A 81 -5.84 -6.79 -2.32
C LEU A 81 -5.12 -6.40 -3.60
N ARG A 82 -5.84 -6.41 -4.71
CA ARG A 82 -5.27 -6.00 -5.99
C ARG A 82 -6.01 -4.79 -6.49
N VAL A 83 -5.27 -3.74 -6.74
CA VAL A 83 -5.81 -2.47 -7.18
C VAL A 83 -5.24 -2.16 -8.56
N GLY A 84 -6.11 -1.85 -9.50
CA GLY A 84 -5.68 -1.52 -10.86
C GLY A 84 -4.95 -0.18 -10.92
N ASP A 85 -4.70 0.27 -12.15
CA ASP A 85 -3.94 1.48 -12.39
C ASP A 85 -4.76 2.73 -12.12
N ARG A 86 -4.09 3.82 -11.77
CA ARG A 86 -4.64 5.18 -11.67
C ARG A 86 -5.80 5.32 -10.70
N ASN A 87 -5.78 4.52 -9.62
CA ASN A 87 -6.74 4.68 -8.53
C ASN A 87 -6.26 5.70 -7.53
N VAL A 88 -7.20 6.38 -6.90
CA VAL A 88 -6.91 7.42 -5.93
C VAL A 88 -7.59 7.05 -4.61
N PHE A 89 -6.81 7.02 -3.55
CA PHE A 89 -7.31 6.77 -2.19
C PHE A 89 -7.19 8.07 -1.40
N ARG A 90 -8.33 8.67 -1.11
CA ARG A 90 -8.36 9.97 -0.45
C ARG A 90 -8.04 9.85 1.04
N GLU A 91 -7.87 10.99 1.67
CA GLU A 91 -7.51 11.07 3.09
C GLU A 91 -8.53 10.32 3.96
N TYR A 92 -8.01 9.62 4.96
CA TYR A 92 -8.78 8.86 5.95
C TYR A 92 -9.60 7.70 5.37
N VAL A 93 -9.45 7.38 4.09
CA VAL A 93 -10.05 6.19 3.52
C VAL A 93 -9.32 4.96 4.05
N THR A 94 -10.07 3.92 4.40
CA THR A 94 -9.48 2.63 4.74
C THR A 94 -9.97 1.59 3.76
N VAL A 95 -9.03 0.81 3.22
CA VAL A 95 -9.33 -0.31 2.32
C VAL A 95 -8.73 -1.55 2.96
N HIS A 96 -9.57 -2.48 3.32
CA HIS A 96 -9.14 -3.68 4.04
C HIS A 96 -8.84 -4.81 3.08
N ALA A 97 -7.93 -5.69 3.49
CA ALA A 97 -7.66 -6.91 2.75
C ALA A 97 -8.91 -7.81 2.78
N ALA A 98 -9.02 -8.66 1.76
CA ALA A 98 -10.11 -9.62 1.70
C ALA A 98 -10.03 -10.60 2.86
N THR A 99 -11.17 -11.18 3.23
CA THR A 99 -11.22 -12.20 4.27
C THR A 99 -10.90 -13.60 3.74
N LYS A 100 -10.80 -13.76 2.42
CA LYS A 100 -10.46 -15.02 1.77
C LYS A 100 -9.29 -14.80 0.83
N ASP A 101 -8.47 -15.84 0.67
CA ASP A 101 -7.40 -15.82 -0.31
C ASP A 101 -7.96 -15.80 -1.74
N GLY A 102 -7.25 -15.18 -2.61
CA GLY A 102 -7.63 -15.09 -4.01
C GLY A 102 -8.46 -13.87 -4.34
#